data_89ec13bbfe64d83b0d313a32bd99b2a6
#
_entry.id   89ec13bbfe64d83b0d313a32bd99b2a6
#
_cell.length_a   1.000
_cell.length_b   1.000
_cell.length_c   1.000
_cell.angle_alpha   90.00
_cell.angle_beta   90.00
_cell.angle_gamma   90.00
#
_symmetry.space_group_name_H-M   'P 1'
#
loop_
_entity.id
_entity.type
_entity.pdbx_description
1 polymer ?
#
loop_
_entity_poly.entity_id
_entity_poly.type
_entity_poly.pdbx_seq_one_letter_code
_entity_poly.pdbx_strand_id
1 'polypeptide(L)' 'MSITALMAAILKQELQKRGIASLSAEDCQAIAARMIARAAEAEALCTRSPLKS' A
#
# COMPACT_ATOMS: atom_id res chain seq x y z
N MET A 1 -6.92 14.96 -2.87
CA MET A 1 -6.99 13.54 -2.44
C MET A 1 -5.58 13.01 -2.31
N SER A 2 -5.29 12.34 -1.20
CA SER A 2 -3.94 11.83 -0.99
C SER A 2 -3.76 10.48 -1.67
N ILE A 3 -2.50 10.15 -1.94
CA ILE A 3 -2.20 8.86 -2.54
C ILE A 3 -2.59 7.72 -1.59
N THR A 4 -2.49 7.97 -0.28
CA THR A 4 -2.88 6.96 0.69
C THR A 4 -4.37 6.66 0.60
N ALA A 5 -5.19 7.70 0.47
CA ALA A 5 -6.63 7.51 0.34
C ALA A 5 -6.97 6.75 -0.94
N LEU A 6 -6.30 7.09 -2.03
CA LEU A 6 -6.53 6.40 -3.30
C LEU A 6 -6.14 4.94 -3.20
N MET A 7 -4.97 4.67 -2.62
CA MET A 7 -4.50 3.30 -2.45
C MET A 7 -5.43 2.50 -1.55
N ALA A 8 -5.95 3.15 -0.50
CA ALA A 8 -6.86 2.48 0.41
C ALA A 8 -8.16 2.09 -0.31
N ALA A 9 -8.64 2.97 -1.17
CA ALA A 9 -9.85 2.68 -1.93
C ALA A 9 -9.65 1.49 -2.86
N ILE A 10 -8.51 1.46 -3.54
CA ILE A 10 -8.19 0.36 -4.43
C ILE A 10 -8.05 -0.93 -3.64
N LEU A 11 -7.37 -0.87 -2.51
CA LEU A 11 -7.19 -2.04 -1.67
C LEU A 11 -8.53 -2.59 -1.21
N LYS A 12 -9.43 -1.71 -0.80
CA LYS A 12 -10.74 -2.16 -0.35
C LYS A 12 -11.50 -2.86 -1.47
N GLN A 13 -11.43 -2.33 -2.68
CA GLN A 13 -12.09 -2.96 -3.81
C GLN A 13 -11.53 -4.34 -4.10
N GLU A 14 -10.21 -4.47 -4.05
CA GLU A 14 -9.59 -5.76 -4.30
C GLU A 14 -9.96 -6.79 -3.26
N LEU A 15 -10.01 -6.36 -1.99
CA LEU A 15 -10.40 -7.27 -0.92
C LEU A 15 -11.84 -7.72 -1.08
N GLN A 16 -12.72 -6.81 -1.48
CA GLN A 16 -14.12 -7.17 -1.69
C GLN A 16 -14.27 -8.18 -2.81
N LYS A 17 -13.49 -8.04 -3.87
CA LYS A 17 -13.51 -9.00 -4.97
C LYS A 17 -13.12 -10.38 -4.51
N ARG A 18 -12.27 -10.47 -3.49
CA ARG A 18 -11.83 -11.75 -2.96
C ARG A 18 -12.69 -12.25 -1.81
N GLY A 19 -13.80 -11.56 -1.56
CA GLY A 19 -14.71 -11.98 -0.51
C GLY A 19 -14.30 -11.56 0.89
N ILE A 20 -13.35 -10.66 1.01
CA ILE A 20 -12.89 -10.18 2.29
C ILE A 20 -13.55 -8.83 2.56
N ALA A 21 -14.53 -8.81 3.44
CA ALA A 21 -15.25 -7.59 3.75
C ALA A 21 -15.17 -7.24 5.23
N SER A 22 -14.28 -7.89 5.96
CA SER A 22 -14.18 -7.65 7.40
C SER A 22 -13.32 -6.45 7.75
N LEU A 23 -12.61 -5.90 6.78
CA LEU A 23 -11.75 -4.75 7.04
C LEU A 23 -12.52 -3.45 6.82
N SER A 24 -12.37 -2.52 7.75
CA SER A 24 -12.99 -1.22 7.62
C SER A 24 -12.16 -0.31 6.73
N ALA A 25 -12.73 0.86 6.41
CA ALA A 25 -12.00 1.85 5.63
C ALA A 25 -10.73 2.30 6.37
N GLU A 26 -10.82 2.40 7.69
CA GLU A 26 -9.65 2.79 8.48
C GLU A 26 -8.57 1.74 8.40
N ASP A 27 -8.95 0.47 8.46
CA ASP A 27 -7.97 -0.60 8.34
C ASP A 27 -7.29 -0.56 6.98
N CYS A 28 -8.07 -0.34 5.93
CA CYS A 28 -7.49 -0.25 4.59
C CYS A 28 -6.54 0.93 4.47
N GLN A 29 -6.88 2.05 5.10
CA GLN A 29 -5.99 3.21 5.10
C GLN A 29 -4.70 2.92 5.84
N ALA A 30 -4.78 2.24 6.97
CA ALA A 30 -3.59 1.89 7.72
C ALA A 30 -2.67 0.97 6.92
N ILE A 31 -3.28 -0.01 6.26
CA ILE A 31 -2.49 -0.93 5.44
C ILE A 31 -1.85 -0.19 4.27
N ALA A 32 -2.61 0.68 3.62
CA ALA A 32 -2.08 1.44 2.49
C ALA A 32 -0.93 2.34 2.93
N ALA A 33 -1.05 2.97 4.08
CA ALA A 33 0.01 3.82 4.59
C ALA A 33 1.28 3.02 4.84
N ARG A 34 1.15 1.83 5.38
CA ARG A 34 2.32 0.98 5.60
C ARG A 34 2.92 0.51 4.30
N MET A 35 2.08 0.20 3.32
CA MET A 35 2.58 -0.22 2.01
C MET A 35 3.40 0.89 1.37
N ILE A 36 2.91 2.11 1.45
CA ILE A 36 3.63 3.25 0.89
C ILE A 36 4.95 3.47 1.61
N ALA A 37 4.95 3.37 2.93
CA ALA A 37 6.16 3.53 3.70
C ALA A 37 7.19 2.46 3.35
N ARG A 38 6.75 1.22 3.19
CA ARG A 38 7.67 0.14 2.84
C ARG A 38 8.17 0.28 1.41
N ALA A 39 7.32 0.76 0.52
CA ALA A 39 7.75 0.99 -0.86
C ALA A 39 8.82 2.08 -0.91
N ALA A 40 8.66 3.11 -0.10
CA ALA A 40 9.65 4.18 -0.04
C ALA A 40 10.98 3.66 0.50
N GLU A 41 10.93 2.79 1.50
CA GLU A 41 12.14 2.17 2.03
C GLU A 41 12.81 1.30 0.98
N ALA A 42 12.03 0.51 0.27
CA ALA A 42 12.59 -0.36 -0.76
C ALA A 42 13.22 0.46 -1.87
N GLU A 43 12.59 1.54 -2.23
CA GLU A 43 13.13 2.43 -3.25
C GLU A 43 14.45 3.03 -2.81
N ALA A 44 14.53 3.45 -1.56
CA ALA A 44 15.76 4.02 -1.04
C ALA A 44 16.89 3.00 -1.04
N LEU A 45 16.57 1.76 -0.70
CA LEU A 45 17.56 0.70 -0.70
C LEU A 45 18.03 0.39 -2.11
N CYS A 46 17.11 0.36 -3.05
CA CYS A 46 17.46 0.11 -4.44
C CYS A 46 18.34 1.21 -5.00
N THR A 47 18.08 2.42 -4.61
CA THR A 47 18.87 3.55 -5.07
C THR A 47 20.28 3.50 -4.49
N ARG A 48 20.36 3.10 -3.24
CA ARG A 48 21.64 3.01 -2.58
C ARG A 48 22.50 1.89 -3.07
N SER A 49 21.89 0.77 -3.36
CA SER A 49 22.58 -0.40 -3.82
C SER A 49 22.35 -0.53 -5.26
N PRO A 50 23.27 -0.12 -6.03
CA PRO A 50 23.09 -0.20 -7.46
C PRO A 50 23.15 -1.62 -7.83
N LEU A 51 22.37 -2.22 -7.93
CA LEU A 51 22.44 -3.49 -8.17
C LEU A 51 22.44 -3.88 -9.40
N LYS A 52 22.61 -3.88 -9.59
CA LYS A 52 22.66 -4.19 -10.43
C LYS A 52 22.18 -5.09 -10.84
N SER A 53 21.85 -5.29 -10.79
CA SER A 53 21.41 -5.90 -11.11
C SER A 53 21.10 -6.45 -11.51
#